data_499ea257b3d4dff44417f8d4a1f46074
#
_entry.id   499ea257b3d4dff44417f8d4a1f46074
#
_cell.length_a   1.000
_cell.length_b   1.000
_cell.length_c   1.000
_cell.angle_alpha   90.00
_cell.angle_beta   90.00
_cell.angle_gamma   90.00
#
_symmetry.space_group_name_H-M   'P 1'
#
loop_
_entity.id
_entity.type
_entity.pdbx_description
1 polymer ?
#
loop_
_entity_poly.entity_id
_entity_poly.type
_entity_poly.pdbx_seq_one_letter_code
_entity_poly.pdbx_strand_id
1 'polypeptide(L)' 'MTRHRRMELSSLEGRRVNLSLIDGSRIDDCQLVLAGRFKLWVFVNGHDSFVAVNRVTDFWEAA' A
#
# COMPACT_ATOMS: atom_id res chain seq x y z
N MET A 1 8.83 0.34 8.03
CA MET A 1 8.89 1.32 6.91
C MET A 1 9.43 2.63 7.43
N THR A 2 10.36 3.25 6.70
CA THR A 2 10.93 4.53 7.08
C THR A 2 9.97 5.67 6.77
N ARG A 3 10.22 6.84 7.41
CA ARG A 3 9.45 8.05 7.15
C ARG A 3 9.51 8.46 5.67
N HIS A 4 10.69 8.31 5.06
CA HIS A 4 10.90 8.65 3.66
C HIS A 4 10.01 7.79 2.74
N ARG A 5 9.98 6.48 2.98
CA ARG A 5 9.16 5.57 2.18
C ARG A 5 7.67 5.86 2.35
N ARG A 6 7.24 6.26 3.55
CA ARG A 6 5.85 6.64 3.76
C ARG A 6 5.46 7.84 2.91
N MET A 7 6.37 8.81 2.77
CA MET A 7 6.13 9.97 1.92
C MET A 7 6.03 9.57 0.44
N GLU A 8 6.88 8.65 0.00
CA GLU A 8 6.80 8.10 -1.35
C GLU A 8 5.49 7.38 -1.58
N LEU A 9 5.06 6.57 -0.63
CA LEU A 9 3.80 5.85 -0.72
C LEU A 9 2.62 6.82 -0.80
N SER A 10 2.66 7.88 -0.02
CA SER A 10 1.64 8.93 -0.03
C SER A 10 1.48 9.56 -1.42
N SER A 11 2.57 9.67 -2.17
CA SER A 11 2.53 10.24 -3.52
C SER A 11 1.81 9.35 -4.53
N LEU A 12 1.55 8.09 -4.17
CA LEU A 12 0.85 7.15 -5.03
C LEU A 12 -0.63 7.06 -4.72
N GLU A 13 -1.15 7.91 -3.82
CA GLU A 13 -2.58 7.93 -3.52
C GLU A 13 -3.39 8.19 -4.79
N GLY A 14 -4.46 7.41 -4.94
CA GLY A 14 -5.29 7.46 -6.13
C GLY A 14 -4.83 6.58 -7.27
N ARG A 15 -3.65 5.96 -7.14
CA ARG A 15 -3.07 5.12 -8.18
C ARG A 15 -3.15 3.65 -7.79
N ARG A 16 -2.99 2.79 -8.79
CA ARG A 16 -2.88 1.35 -8.56
C ARG A 16 -1.46 1.00 -8.16
N VAL A 17 -1.34 0.18 -7.13
CA VAL A 17 -0.04 -0.19 -6.57
C VAL A 17 0.01 -1.68 -6.30
N ASN A 18 1.23 -2.19 -6.18
CA ASN A 18 1.51 -3.53 -5.69
C ASN A 18 2.22 -3.42 -4.35
N LEU A 19 1.85 -4.25 -3.40
CA LEU A 19 2.43 -4.25 -2.05
C LEU A 19 3.03 -5.62 -1.74
N SER A 20 4.25 -5.63 -1.20
CA SER A 20 4.85 -6.81 -0.60
C SER A 20 4.74 -6.71 0.91
N LEU A 21 4.39 -7.80 1.56
CA LEU A 21 4.18 -7.84 3.00
C LEU A 21 5.24 -8.68 3.70
N ILE A 22 5.40 -8.44 5.00
CA ILE A 22 6.49 -9.07 5.78
C ILE A 22 6.36 -10.59 5.89
N ASP A 23 5.16 -11.13 5.73
CA ASP A 23 4.93 -12.58 5.77
C ASP A 23 5.16 -13.27 4.43
N GLY A 24 5.64 -12.52 3.43
CA GLY A 24 5.86 -13.04 2.09
C GLY A 24 4.65 -12.97 1.17
N SER A 25 3.51 -12.56 1.68
CA SER A 25 2.33 -12.40 0.84
C SER A 25 2.39 -11.07 0.06
N ARG A 26 1.49 -10.93 -0.91
CA ARG A 26 1.42 -9.74 -1.75
C ARG A 26 -0.02 -9.33 -1.96
N ILE A 27 -0.21 -8.04 -2.16
CA ILE A 27 -1.48 -7.48 -2.62
C ILE A 27 -1.16 -6.78 -3.94
N ASP A 28 -1.59 -7.35 -5.05
CA ASP A 28 -1.26 -6.84 -6.37
C ASP A 28 -2.43 -6.07 -6.96
N ASP A 29 -2.11 -5.02 -7.72
CA ASP A 29 -3.07 -4.25 -8.50
C ASP A 29 -4.23 -3.73 -7.66
N CYS A 30 -3.92 -3.18 -6.49
CA CYS A 30 -4.90 -2.55 -5.62
C CYS A 30 -4.85 -1.05 -5.80
N GLN A 31 -6.00 -0.39 -5.64
CA GLN A 31 -6.03 1.07 -5.66
C GLN A 31 -5.69 1.60 -4.28
N LEU A 32 -4.65 2.43 -4.20
CA LEU A 32 -4.30 3.08 -2.95
C LEU A 32 -5.21 4.29 -2.76
N VAL A 33 -6.14 4.18 -1.84
CA VAL A 33 -7.09 5.26 -1.57
C VAL A 33 -6.46 6.32 -0.68
N LEU A 34 -5.80 5.87 0.38
CA LEU A 34 -5.16 6.78 1.33
C LEU A 34 -3.98 6.09 2.00
N ALA A 35 -2.86 6.79 2.06
CA ALA A 35 -1.67 6.33 2.78
C ALA A 35 -1.65 7.04 4.13
N GLY A 36 -2.23 6.41 5.14
CA GLY A 36 -2.26 6.95 6.49
C GLY A 36 -0.94 6.73 7.23
N ARG A 37 -0.90 7.24 8.45
CA ARG A 37 0.32 7.15 9.28
C ARG A 37 0.59 5.73 9.75
N PHE A 38 -0.47 4.98 10.08
CA PHE A 38 -0.34 3.65 10.65
C PHE A 38 -0.89 2.57 9.76
N LYS A 39 -1.81 2.88 8.86
CA LYS A 39 -2.39 1.91 7.95
C LYS A 39 -2.70 2.53 6.61
N LEU A 40 -2.69 1.67 5.59
CA LEU A 40 -3.07 2.03 4.23
C LEU A 40 -4.50 1.60 4.00
N TRP A 41 -5.25 2.45 3.32
CA TRP A 41 -6.57 2.10 2.84
C TRP A 41 -6.45 1.79 1.36
N VAL A 42 -6.74 0.53 0.99
CA VAL A 42 -6.68 0.10 -0.40
C VAL A 42 -8.02 -0.47 -0.81
N PHE A 43 -8.31 -0.35 -2.09
CA PHE A 43 -9.50 -0.96 -2.69
C PHE A 43 -9.01 -2.07 -3.61
N VAL A 44 -9.43 -3.31 -3.35
CA VAL A 44 -8.97 -4.48 -4.08
C VAL A 44 -10.08 -5.52 -4.14
N ASN A 45 -10.21 -6.16 -5.30
CA ASN A 45 -11.21 -7.22 -5.53
C ASN A 45 -12.63 -6.78 -5.17
N GLY A 46 -12.95 -5.51 -5.42
CA GLY A 46 -14.29 -4.98 -5.22
C GLY A 46 -14.63 -4.58 -3.79
N HIS A 47 -13.65 -4.53 -2.89
CA HIS A 47 -13.92 -4.13 -1.50
C HIS A 47 -12.76 -3.34 -0.91
N ASP A 48 -13.05 -2.61 0.16
CA ASP A 48 -12.04 -1.88 0.91
C ASP A 48 -11.26 -2.84 1.82
N SER A 49 -9.96 -2.56 1.96
CA SER A 49 -9.09 -3.31 2.84
C SER A 49 -8.12 -2.36 3.51
N PHE A 50 -7.71 -2.68 4.73
CA PHE A 50 -6.78 -1.86 5.49
C PHE A 50 -5.55 -2.68 5.84
N VAL A 51 -4.37 -2.13 5.54
CA VAL A 51 -3.10 -2.82 5.73
C VAL A 51 -2.23 -1.97 6.65
N ALA A 52 -1.72 -2.58 7.71
CA ALA A 52 -0.81 -1.86 8.62
C ALA A 52 0.46 -1.47 7.86
N VAL A 53 0.86 -0.22 7.99
CA VAL A 53 2.05 0.30 7.30
C VAL A 53 3.29 -0.51 7.65
N ASN A 54 3.43 -0.93 8.93
CA ASN A 54 4.60 -1.68 9.37
C ASN A 54 4.67 -3.11 8.83
N ARG A 55 3.62 -3.57 8.15
CA ARG A 55 3.64 -4.88 7.50
C ARG A 55 4.10 -4.79 6.05
N VAL A 56 4.22 -3.60 5.49
CA VAL A 56 4.62 -3.41 4.10
C VAL A 56 6.14 -3.35 4.02
N THR A 57 6.75 -4.27 3.28
CA THR A 57 8.19 -4.30 3.10
C THR A 57 8.61 -3.60 1.83
N ASP A 58 7.74 -3.56 0.82
CA ASP A 58 8.04 -2.89 -0.43
C ASP A 58 6.75 -2.53 -1.15
N PHE A 59 6.82 -1.59 -2.05
CA PHE A 59 5.68 -1.18 -2.85
C PHE A 59 6.16 -0.56 -4.15
N TRP A 60 5.32 -0.64 -5.19
CA TRP A 60 5.59 0.01 -6.47
C TRP A 60 4.28 0.22 -7.21
N GLU A 61 4.30 1.14 -8.15
CA GLU A 61 3.12 1.42 -8.96
C GLU A 61 2.86 0.25 -9.90
N ALA A 62 1.60 -0.19 -9.98
CA ALA A 62 1.22 -1.26 -10.89
C ALA A 62 1.26 -0.77 -12.33
N ALA A 63 1.71 -1.64 -13.21
CA ALA A 63 1.83 -1.31 -14.63
C ALA A 63 0.44 -1.22 -15.31
#